data_74a3af5f8d317b5b4aaec40261872b88
#
_entry.id   74a3af5f8d317b5b4aaec40261872b88
#
_cell.length_a   1.000
_cell.length_b   1.000
_cell.length_c   1.000
_cell.angle_alpha   90.00
_cell.angle_beta   90.00
_cell.angle_gamma   90.00
#
_symmetry.space_group_name_H-M   'P 1'
#
loop_
_entity.id
_entity.type
_entity.pdbx_description
1 polymer ?
#
loop_
_entity_poly.entity_id
_entity_poly.type
_entity_poly.pdbx_seq_one_letter_code
_entity_poly.pdbx_strand_id
1 'polypeptide(L)' 'MNYEQIVDQLIENEGMVLHAYDDHLGNATIGVGRLITKDRGITEEEARYLLENDITLV' A
#
# COMPACT_ATOMS: atom_id res chain seq x y z
N MET A 1 -22.13 -5.79 6.20
CA MET A 1 -20.92 -5.09 6.63
C MET A 1 -20.50 -4.09 5.56
N ASN A 2 -20.21 -2.89 5.95
CA ASN A 2 -19.88 -1.82 5.00
C ASN A 2 -18.40 -1.91 4.60
N TYR A 3 -18.14 -1.87 3.30
CA TYR A 3 -16.79 -1.93 2.75
C TYR A 3 -15.93 -0.77 3.28
N GLU A 4 -16.49 0.45 3.35
CA GLU A 4 -15.77 1.62 3.85
C GLU A 4 -15.37 1.47 5.31
N GLN A 5 -16.21 0.84 6.13
CA GLN A 5 -15.90 0.58 7.52
C GLN A 5 -14.74 -0.41 7.66
N ILE A 6 -14.70 -1.41 6.78
CA ILE A 6 -13.60 -2.38 6.78
C ILE A 6 -12.30 -1.68 6.42
N VAL A 7 -12.32 -0.84 5.39
CA VAL A 7 -11.15 -0.09 4.96
C VAL A 7 -10.66 0.83 6.07
N ASP A 8 -11.56 1.62 6.66
CA ASP A 8 -11.20 2.55 7.73
C ASP A 8 -10.62 1.82 8.93
N GLN A 9 -11.18 0.68 9.27
CA GLN A 9 -10.72 -0.11 10.39
C GLN A 9 -9.33 -0.71 10.13
N LEU A 10 -9.08 -1.16 8.91
CA LEU A 10 -7.76 -1.67 8.53
C LEU A 10 -6.71 -0.56 8.57
N ILE A 11 -7.06 0.64 8.09
CA ILE A 11 -6.15 1.78 8.15
C ILE A 11 -5.83 2.12 9.60
N GLU A 12 -6.84 2.12 10.46
CA GLU A 12 -6.64 2.41 11.88
C GLU A 12 -5.75 1.38 12.55
N ASN A 13 -5.92 0.10 12.24
CA ASN A 13 -5.16 -0.98 12.85
C ASN A 13 -3.74 -1.09 12.31
N GLU A 14 -3.58 -0.96 10.98
CA GLU A 14 -2.27 -1.15 10.32
C GLU A 14 -1.50 0.15 10.15
N GLY A 15 -2.19 1.28 10.18
CA GLY A 15 -1.61 2.56 9.86
C GLY A 15 -1.46 2.75 8.36
N MET A 16 -1.34 3.99 7.93
CA MET A 16 -1.11 4.32 6.53
C MET A 16 0.24 5.03 6.43
N VAL A 17 1.22 4.38 5.82
CA VAL A 17 2.57 4.91 5.66
C VAL A 17 2.83 5.10 4.18
N LEU A 18 3.09 6.34 3.78
CA LEU A 18 3.16 6.73 2.37
C LEU A 18 4.55 6.59 1.75
N HIS A 19 5.46 5.95 2.46
CA HIS A 19 6.80 5.61 1.97
C HIS A 19 7.14 4.20 2.43
N ALA A 20 8.11 3.58 1.75
CA ALA A 20 8.52 2.25 2.16
C ALA A 20 9.19 2.27 3.53
N TYR A 21 8.93 1.26 4.32
CA TYR A 21 9.56 1.08 5.62
C TYR A 21 9.76 -0.42 5.87
N ASP A 22 10.66 -0.73 6.78
CA ASP A 22 10.85 -2.11 7.19
C ASP A 22 9.91 -2.41 8.36
N ASP A 23 9.18 -3.51 8.27
CA ASP A 23 8.35 -3.92 9.40
C ASP A 23 9.25 -4.54 10.48
N HIS A 24 8.63 -4.97 11.59
CA HIS A 24 9.38 -5.53 12.71
C HIS A 24 10.08 -6.85 12.38
N LEU A 25 9.79 -7.43 11.23
CA LEU A 25 10.43 -8.66 10.76
C LEU A 25 11.46 -8.37 9.65
N GLY A 26 11.69 -7.11 9.34
CA GLY A 26 12.65 -6.71 8.31
C GLY A 26 12.13 -6.79 6.89
N ASN A 27 10.82 -6.85 6.70
CA ASN A 27 10.21 -6.87 5.37
C ASN A 27 9.86 -5.47 4.90
N ALA A 28 10.21 -5.15 3.65
CA ALA A 28 9.82 -3.89 3.04
C ALA A 28 8.30 -3.80 2.95
N THR A 29 7.73 -2.70 3.40
CA THR A 29 6.29 -2.52 3.53
C THR A 29 5.92 -1.09 3.13
N ILE A 30 4.71 -0.88 2.62
CA ILE A 30 4.23 0.44 2.25
C ILE A 30 2.72 0.49 2.36
N GLY A 31 2.18 1.69 2.55
CA GLY A 31 0.74 1.91 2.59
C GLY A 31 0.14 1.36 3.87
N VAL A 32 -0.87 0.53 3.74
CA VAL A 32 -1.57 -0.04 4.89
C VAL A 32 -1.07 -1.48 5.07
N GLY A 33 0.16 -1.62 5.57
CA GLY A 33 0.76 -2.92 5.84
C GLY A 33 1.03 -3.78 4.61
N ARG A 34 1.20 -3.17 3.42
CA ARG A 34 1.42 -3.92 2.19
C ARG A 34 2.87 -4.36 2.07
N LEU A 35 3.11 -5.66 2.12
CA LEU A 35 4.46 -6.21 1.94
C LEU A 35 4.91 -6.07 0.50
N ILE A 36 6.17 -5.72 0.31
CA ILE A 36 6.80 -5.64 -1.00
C ILE A 36 7.91 -6.66 -1.03
N THR A 37 7.62 -7.83 -1.55
CA THR A 37 8.60 -8.90 -1.67
C THR A 37 8.69 -9.33 -3.13
N LYS A 38 9.65 -10.18 -3.40
CA LYS A 38 9.83 -10.73 -4.74
C LYS A 38 8.60 -11.53 -5.20
N ASP A 39 7.86 -12.11 -4.26
CA ASP A 39 6.68 -12.92 -4.56
C ASP A 39 5.36 -12.14 -4.38
N ARG A 40 5.43 -10.96 -3.80
CA ARG A 40 4.27 -10.09 -3.58
C ARG A 40 4.65 -8.67 -3.96
N GLY A 41 4.15 -8.23 -5.06
CA GLY A 41 4.36 -6.87 -5.52
C GLY A 41 3.03 -6.15 -5.63
N ILE A 42 2.80 -5.58 -6.79
CA ILE A 42 1.56 -4.85 -7.07
C ILE A 42 0.91 -5.45 -8.30
N THR A 43 -0.36 -5.15 -8.49
CA THR A 43 -1.10 -5.59 -9.68
C THR A 43 -0.82 -4.64 -10.83
N GLU A 44 -1.19 -5.07 -12.04
CA GLU A 44 -1.09 -4.21 -13.22
C GLU A 44 -1.93 -2.96 -13.06
N GLU A 45 -3.14 -3.08 -12.49
CA GLU A 45 -4.01 -1.92 -12.25
C GLU A 45 -3.37 -0.93 -11.30
N GLU A 46 -2.76 -1.42 -10.24
CA GLU A 46 -2.06 -0.58 -9.28
C GLU A 46 -0.87 0.12 -9.95
N ALA A 47 -0.12 -0.60 -10.77
CA ALA A 47 1.02 -0.03 -11.50
C ALA A 47 0.56 1.09 -12.44
N ARG A 48 -0.54 0.88 -13.15
CA ARG A 48 -1.09 1.90 -14.05
C ARG A 48 -1.55 3.14 -13.28
N TYR A 49 -2.17 2.93 -12.14
CA TYR A 49 -2.63 4.04 -11.29
C TYR A 49 -1.45 4.87 -10.78
N LEU A 50 -0.40 4.20 -10.33
CA LEU A 50 0.82 4.90 -9.89
C LEU A 50 1.45 5.68 -11.03
N LEU A 51 1.49 5.10 -12.21
CA LEU A 51 2.03 5.78 -13.39
C LEU A 51 1.22 7.04 -13.74
N GLU A 52 -0.10 6.95 -13.67
CA GLU A 52 -0.96 8.11 -13.91
C GLU A 52 -0.63 9.24 -12.93
N ASN A 53 -0.46 8.90 -11.66
CA ASN A 53 -0.09 9.88 -10.64
C ASN A 53 1.28 10.47 -10.93
N ASP A 54 2.23 9.66 -11.33
CA ASP A 54 3.59 10.13 -11.64
C ASP A 54 3.58 11.10 -12.82
N ILE A 55 2.81 10.82 -13.84
CA ILE A 55 2.67 11.69 -15.00
C ILE A 55 2.04 13.02 -14.60
N THR A 56 1.04 12.97 -13.75
CA THR A 56 0.31 14.16 -13.29
C THR A 56 1.19 15.07 -12.43
N LEU A 57 2.13 14.49 -11.69
CA LEU A 57 3.02 15.25 -10.81
C LEU A 57 4.16 15.98 -11.53
N VAL A 58 4.38 15.66 -12.78
CA VAL A 58 5.47 16.27 -13.57
C VAL A 58 5.11 17.67 -14.09
#